data_33950bc80eb1cb1bdba7bfaa7fbee8f2
#
_entry.id   33950bc80eb1cb1bdba7bfaa7fbee8f2
#
_cell.length_a   1.000
_cell.length_b   1.000
_cell.length_c   1.000
_cell.angle_alpha   90.00
_cell.angle_beta   90.00
_cell.angle_gamma   90.00
#
_symmetry.space_group_name_H-M   'P 1'
#
loop_
_entity.id
_entity.type
_entity.pdbx_description
1 polymer ?
#
loop_
_entity_poly.entity_id
_entity_poly.type
_entity_poly.pdbx_seq_one_letter_code
_entity_poly.pdbx_strand_id
1 'polypeptide(L)'
;MSRIERIEAALRAMSFEKEEDGWYLSLPAPLIFPFDSDVLATDARENLTRIALQLRELGIDRVMVRGHTDNVGTREYNLALSKRRADAVAAMLGEGGYPFDRIDSKGLGFSLPIADNATVEGRAKNRRVVIIVQII
;
A
#
# COMPACT_ATOMS: atom_id res chain seq x y z
N MET A 1 3.14 29.23 -2.95
CA MET A 1 3.32 27.78 -3.17
C MET A 1 2.38 27.32 -4.28
N SER A 2 2.91 26.63 -5.29
CA SER A 2 2.10 26.11 -6.39
C SER A 2 1.19 24.96 -5.92
N ARG A 3 0.23 24.57 -6.78
CA ARG A 3 -0.62 23.40 -6.52
C ARG A 3 0.21 22.14 -6.30
N ILE A 4 1.19 21.91 -7.19
CA ILE A 4 2.04 20.72 -7.09
C ILE A 4 2.86 20.73 -5.79
N GLU A 5 3.45 21.86 -5.44
CA GLU A 5 4.22 21.97 -4.19
C GLU A 5 3.36 21.71 -2.96
N ARG A 6 2.11 22.19 -2.94
CA ARG A 6 1.18 21.91 -1.83
C ARG A 6 0.84 20.43 -1.72
N ILE A 7 0.60 19.77 -2.87
CA ILE A 7 0.31 18.33 -2.89
C ILE A 7 1.51 17.55 -2.42
N GLU A 8 2.70 17.88 -2.90
CA GLU A 8 3.94 17.20 -2.49
C GLU A 8 4.19 17.35 -0.99
N ALA A 9 4.00 18.55 -0.45
CA ALA A 9 4.18 18.80 0.97
C ALA A 9 3.18 17.97 1.81
N ALA A 10 1.93 17.88 1.36
CA ALA A 10 0.90 17.08 2.04
C ALA A 10 1.22 15.59 1.98
N LEU A 11 1.68 15.09 0.83
CA LEU A 11 2.07 13.69 0.70
C LEU A 11 3.25 13.33 1.63
N ARG A 12 4.24 14.21 1.72
CA ARG A 12 5.34 14.02 2.67
C ARG A 12 4.86 14.01 4.10
N ALA A 13 3.93 14.89 4.45
CA ALA A 13 3.34 14.92 5.79
C ALA A 13 2.56 13.64 6.12
N MET A 14 2.05 12.93 5.10
CA MET A 14 1.38 11.64 5.24
C MET A 14 2.37 10.47 5.19
N SER A 15 3.67 10.74 5.14
CA SER A 15 4.76 9.75 5.06
C SER A 15 4.93 9.08 3.70
N PHE A 16 4.34 9.63 2.67
CA PHE A 16 4.68 9.20 1.30
C PHE A 16 6.08 9.66 0.93
N GLU A 17 6.78 8.83 0.19
CA GLU A 17 8.12 9.14 -0.31
C GLU A 17 8.09 9.25 -1.83
N LYS A 18 8.82 10.22 -2.37
CA LYS A 18 8.88 10.45 -3.81
C LYS A 18 9.84 9.45 -4.46
N GLU A 19 9.33 8.74 -5.45
CA GLU A 19 10.09 7.84 -6.29
C GLU A 19 10.05 8.32 -7.74
N GLU A 20 10.78 7.62 -8.62
CA GLU A 20 10.88 8.01 -10.03
C GLU A 20 9.51 8.05 -10.73
N ASP A 21 8.63 7.11 -10.42
CA ASP A 21 7.34 6.92 -11.10
C ASP A 21 6.13 7.31 -10.26
N GLY A 22 6.32 7.97 -9.12
CA GLY A 22 5.20 8.38 -8.28
C GLY A 22 5.58 8.55 -6.83
N TRP A 23 4.57 8.60 -5.98
CA TRP A 23 4.70 8.74 -4.54
C TRP A 23 4.24 7.46 -3.85
N TYR A 24 5.06 6.92 -2.97
CA TYR A 24 4.91 5.59 -2.37
C TYR A 24 4.72 5.68 -0.87
N LEU A 25 3.70 4.99 -0.37
CA LEU A 25 3.53 4.76 1.07
C LEU A 25 3.60 3.25 1.31
N SER A 26 4.66 2.81 1.96
CA SER A 26 4.85 1.40 2.28
C SER A 26 4.27 1.10 3.66
N LEU A 27 3.37 0.11 3.70
CA LEU A 27 2.70 -0.31 4.93
C LEU A 27 3.22 -1.70 5.30
N PRO A 28 3.98 -1.83 6.40
CA PRO A 28 4.45 -3.14 6.84
C PRO A 28 3.27 -4.06 7.15
N ALA A 29 3.22 -5.23 6.52
CA ALA A 29 2.12 -6.16 6.71
C ALA A 29 1.90 -6.56 8.19
N PRO A 30 2.94 -6.80 9.01
CA PRO A 30 2.74 -7.12 10.42
C PRO A 30 2.05 -6.03 11.24
N LEU A 31 2.11 -4.78 10.79
CA LEU A 31 1.48 -3.66 11.51
C LEU A 31 0.01 -3.49 11.13
N ILE A 32 -0.38 -3.92 9.94
CA ILE A 32 -1.76 -3.72 9.46
C ILE A 32 -2.59 -5.00 9.41
N PHE A 33 -1.94 -6.17 9.44
CA PHE A 33 -2.63 -7.47 9.50
C PHE A 33 -2.16 -8.25 10.72
N PRO A 34 -3.09 -8.87 11.48
CA PRO A 34 -2.70 -9.86 12.48
C PRO A 34 -1.92 -11.00 11.84
N PHE A 35 -1.15 -11.73 12.63
CA PHE A 35 -0.30 -12.82 12.15
C PHE A 35 -1.11 -13.78 11.24
N ASP A 36 -0.54 -14.10 10.09
CA ASP A 36 -1.08 -15.03 9.10
C ASP A 36 -2.51 -14.69 8.66
N SER A 37 -2.85 -13.41 8.62
CA SER A 37 -4.20 -12.93 8.28
C SER A 37 -4.18 -12.02 7.06
N ASP A 38 -5.31 -11.99 6.35
CA ASP A 38 -5.62 -11.02 5.30
C ASP A 38 -6.76 -10.07 5.73
N VAL A 39 -7.12 -10.08 7.01
CA VAL A 39 -8.11 -9.17 7.61
C VAL A 39 -7.36 -8.04 8.32
N LEU A 40 -7.68 -6.80 7.95
CA LEU A 40 -7.01 -5.63 8.52
C LEU A 40 -7.37 -5.43 10.00
N ALA A 41 -6.37 -5.01 10.78
CA ALA A 41 -6.59 -4.56 12.15
C ALA A 41 -7.48 -3.30 12.16
N THR A 42 -8.22 -3.08 13.25
CA THR A 42 -9.20 -1.99 13.34
C THR A 42 -8.57 -0.61 13.13
N ASP A 43 -7.45 -0.34 13.79
CA ASP A 43 -6.76 0.96 13.65
C ASP A 43 -6.17 1.15 12.25
N ALA A 44 -5.72 0.08 11.61
CA ALA A 44 -5.28 0.13 10.22
C ALA A 44 -6.44 0.51 9.29
N ARG A 45 -7.62 -0.06 9.51
CA ARG A 45 -8.82 0.26 8.73
C ARG A 45 -9.18 1.74 8.85
N GLU A 46 -9.19 2.27 10.07
CA GLU A 46 -9.47 3.68 10.32
C GLU A 46 -8.44 4.58 9.65
N ASN A 47 -7.16 4.23 9.76
CA ASN A 47 -6.09 5.00 9.16
C ASN A 47 -6.18 5.02 7.63
N LEU A 48 -6.48 3.88 7.01
CA LEU A 48 -6.62 3.79 5.55
C LEU A 48 -7.80 4.61 5.03
N THR A 49 -8.92 4.62 5.75
CA THR A 49 -10.06 5.47 5.41
C THR A 49 -9.66 6.94 5.46
N ARG A 50 -8.90 7.35 6.47
CA ARG A 50 -8.41 8.73 6.60
C ARG A 50 -7.45 9.08 5.48
N ILE A 51 -6.54 8.18 5.12
CA ILE A 51 -5.61 8.37 3.99
C ILE A 51 -6.40 8.61 2.71
N ALA A 52 -7.43 7.80 2.45
CA ALA A 52 -8.27 7.96 1.26
C ALA A 52 -8.93 9.35 1.21
N LEU A 53 -9.48 9.81 2.33
CA LEU A 53 -10.11 11.14 2.40
C LEU A 53 -9.09 12.24 2.10
N GLN A 54 -7.89 12.15 2.69
CA GLN A 54 -6.83 13.14 2.47
C GLN A 54 -6.36 13.14 1.01
N LEU A 55 -6.17 11.98 0.41
CA LEU A 55 -5.77 11.88 -1.00
C LEU A 55 -6.84 12.47 -1.93
N ARG A 56 -8.11 12.21 -1.62
CA ARG A 56 -9.21 12.79 -2.40
C ARG A 56 -9.25 14.31 -2.29
N GLU A 57 -9.04 14.85 -1.10
CA GLU A 57 -8.99 16.31 -0.87
C GLU A 57 -7.85 16.95 -1.65
N LEU A 58 -6.75 16.23 -1.86
CA LEU A 58 -5.63 16.69 -2.66
C LEU A 58 -5.90 16.61 -4.16
N GLY A 59 -7.01 16.00 -4.58
CA GLY A 59 -7.33 15.83 -5.99
C GLY A 59 -6.60 14.67 -6.65
N ILE A 60 -6.09 13.71 -5.87
CA ILE A 60 -5.47 12.50 -6.41
C ILE A 60 -6.54 11.65 -7.07
N ASP A 61 -6.40 11.41 -8.38
CA ASP A 61 -7.43 10.77 -9.20
C ASP A 61 -7.43 9.25 -9.07
N ARG A 62 -6.27 8.63 -9.11
CA ARG A 62 -6.12 7.18 -9.08
C ARG A 62 -5.14 6.73 -8.00
N VAL A 63 -5.40 5.55 -7.46
CA VAL A 63 -4.55 4.94 -6.45
C VAL A 63 -4.18 3.52 -6.90
N MET A 64 -2.91 3.19 -6.83
CA MET A 64 -2.43 1.83 -7.06
C MET A 64 -2.09 1.19 -5.73
N VAL A 65 -2.44 -0.09 -5.57
CA VAL A 65 -2.13 -0.87 -4.37
C VAL A 65 -1.38 -2.11 -4.79
N ARG A 66 -0.22 -2.34 -4.19
CA ARG A 66 0.65 -3.48 -4.54
C ARG A 66 0.98 -4.29 -3.30
N GLY A 67 0.62 -5.58 -3.30
CA GLY A 67 0.94 -6.48 -2.20
C GLY A 67 2.22 -7.25 -2.49
N HIS A 68 3.07 -7.39 -1.47
CA HIS A 68 4.36 -8.08 -1.56
C HIS A 68 4.54 -9.00 -0.35
N THR A 69 5.27 -10.11 -0.58
CA THR A 69 5.60 -11.07 0.46
C THR A 69 7.11 -11.29 0.54
N ASP A 70 7.56 -12.01 1.56
CA ASP A 70 8.88 -12.63 1.55
C ASP A 70 8.84 -13.91 0.69
N ASN A 71 9.93 -14.65 0.62
CA ASN A 71 10.04 -15.86 -0.20
C ASN A 71 9.80 -17.17 0.57
N VAL A 72 9.18 -17.10 1.74
CA VAL A 72 8.82 -18.30 2.50
C VAL A 72 7.50 -18.86 1.96
N GLY A 73 7.50 -20.15 1.62
CA GLY A 73 6.34 -20.80 1.02
C GLY A 73 6.39 -20.84 -0.49
N THR A 74 5.32 -21.32 -1.10
CA THR A 74 5.25 -21.46 -2.55
C THR A 74 4.99 -20.12 -3.24
N ARG A 75 5.33 -20.04 -4.52
CA ARG A 75 5.04 -18.89 -5.36
C ARG A 75 3.53 -18.63 -5.41
N GLU A 76 2.75 -19.68 -5.62
CA GLU A 76 1.28 -19.59 -5.75
C GLU A 76 0.64 -19.11 -4.46
N TYR A 77 1.06 -19.62 -3.32
CA TYR A 77 0.55 -19.18 -2.01
C TYR A 77 0.82 -17.70 -1.80
N ASN A 78 2.05 -17.26 -2.08
CA ASN A 78 2.45 -15.86 -1.86
C ASN A 78 1.77 -14.91 -2.84
N LEU A 79 1.56 -15.32 -4.09
CA LEU A 79 0.77 -14.53 -5.04
C LEU A 79 -0.67 -14.34 -4.54
N ALA A 80 -1.29 -15.42 -4.08
CA ALA A 80 -2.67 -15.36 -3.58
C ALA A 80 -2.76 -14.52 -2.30
N LEU A 81 -1.84 -14.69 -1.36
CA LEU A 81 -1.82 -13.93 -0.11
C LEU A 81 -1.64 -12.43 -0.37
N SER A 82 -0.66 -12.07 -1.21
CA SER A 82 -0.40 -10.68 -1.55
C SER A 82 -1.59 -10.02 -2.26
N LYS A 83 -2.29 -10.76 -3.10
CA LYS A 83 -3.50 -10.27 -3.77
C LYS A 83 -4.61 -10.01 -2.75
N ARG A 84 -4.87 -10.96 -1.84
CA ARG A 84 -5.91 -10.78 -0.81
C ARG A 84 -5.60 -9.59 0.09
N ARG A 85 -4.34 -9.41 0.48
CA ARG A 85 -3.92 -8.28 1.33
C ARG A 85 -4.02 -6.95 0.60
N ALA A 86 -3.60 -6.90 -0.66
CA ALA A 86 -3.76 -5.70 -1.48
C ALA A 86 -5.24 -5.35 -1.65
N ASP A 87 -6.09 -6.34 -1.90
CA ASP A 87 -7.53 -6.13 -2.04
C ASP A 87 -8.18 -5.64 -0.74
N ALA A 88 -7.71 -6.11 0.42
CA ALA A 88 -8.21 -5.64 1.71
C ALA A 88 -7.90 -4.15 1.92
N VAL A 89 -6.68 -3.71 1.56
CA VAL A 89 -6.30 -2.30 1.60
C VAL A 89 -7.14 -1.49 0.60
N ALA A 90 -7.29 -1.99 -0.62
CA ALA A 90 -8.08 -1.33 -1.66
C ALA A 90 -9.54 -1.15 -1.23
N ALA A 91 -10.12 -2.15 -0.57
CA ALA A 91 -11.50 -2.05 -0.06
C ALA A 91 -11.67 -0.90 0.92
N MET A 92 -10.68 -0.66 1.80
CA MET A 92 -10.73 0.46 2.75
C MET A 92 -10.56 1.81 2.06
N LEU A 93 -9.77 1.89 0.99
CA LEU A 93 -9.70 3.10 0.18
C LEU A 93 -11.05 3.39 -0.49
N GLY A 94 -11.75 2.34 -0.91
CA GLY A 94 -13.12 2.44 -1.42
C GLY A 94 -14.09 2.97 -0.36
N GLU A 95 -13.99 2.48 0.86
CA GLU A 95 -14.78 2.96 2.00
C GLU A 95 -14.51 4.46 2.26
N GLY A 96 -13.27 4.91 2.02
CA GLY A 96 -12.91 6.33 2.12
C GLY A 96 -13.36 7.16 0.92
N GLY A 97 -14.01 6.55 -0.06
CA GLY A 97 -14.71 7.23 -1.15
C GLY A 97 -14.06 7.14 -2.52
N TYR A 98 -12.98 6.37 -2.72
CA TYR A 98 -12.47 6.17 -4.08
C TYR A 98 -13.38 5.23 -4.85
N PRO A 99 -13.82 5.60 -6.07
CA PRO A 99 -14.57 4.69 -6.93
C PRO A 99 -13.73 3.44 -7.27
N PHE A 100 -14.39 2.31 -7.41
CA PHE A 100 -13.75 1.03 -7.70
C PHE A 100 -12.83 1.09 -8.93
N ASP A 101 -13.25 1.80 -9.98
CA ASP A 101 -12.48 1.93 -11.22
C ASP A 101 -11.29 2.90 -11.13
N ARG A 102 -11.09 3.52 -9.97
CA ARG A 102 -9.94 4.41 -9.71
C ARG A 102 -8.90 3.76 -8.79
N ILE A 103 -9.10 2.52 -8.40
CA ILE A 103 -8.18 1.75 -7.56
C ILE A 103 -7.68 0.56 -8.37
N ASP A 104 -6.36 0.46 -8.53
CA ASP A 104 -5.73 -0.66 -9.21
C ASP A 104 -4.96 -1.50 -8.19
N SER A 105 -5.50 -2.66 -7.83
CA SER A 105 -4.96 -3.55 -6.80
C SER A 105 -4.33 -4.78 -7.43
N LYS A 106 -3.06 -5.07 -7.07
CA LYS A 106 -2.34 -6.25 -7.56
C LYS A 106 -1.54 -6.93 -6.44
N GLY A 107 -1.47 -8.25 -6.50
CA GLY A 107 -0.57 -9.05 -5.69
C GLY A 107 0.63 -9.47 -6.51
N LEU A 108 1.82 -9.17 -6.04
CA LEU A 108 3.08 -9.46 -6.74
C LEU A 108 3.89 -10.58 -6.05
N GLY A 109 3.38 -11.11 -4.94
CA GLY A 109 4.06 -12.18 -4.21
C GLY A 109 5.47 -11.77 -3.82
N PHE A 110 6.44 -12.67 -4.03
CA PHE A 110 7.84 -12.40 -3.69
C PHE A 110 8.69 -11.97 -4.90
N SER A 111 8.06 -11.54 -6.00
CA SER A 111 8.77 -11.20 -7.24
C SER A 111 9.61 -9.93 -7.18
N LEU A 112 9.30 -9.00 -6.26
CA LEU A 112 9.99 -7.70 -6.16
C LEU A 112 10.47 -7.44 -4.72
N PRO A 113 11.50 -8.15 -4.26
CA PRO A 113 12.03 -7.90 -2.90
C PRO A 113 12.76 -6.55 -2.84
N ILE A 114 12.65 -5.89 -1.68
CA ILE A 114 13.40 -4.66 -1.38
C ILE A 114 14.52 -4.90 -0.38
N ALA A 115 14.61 -6.13 0.16
CA ALA A 115 15.61 -6.49 1.16
C ALA A 115 15.97 -7.96 1.00
N ASP A 116 17.01 -8.39 1.72
CA ASP A 116 17.50 -9.76 1.67
C ASP A 116 16.54 -10.73 2.39
N ASN A 117 16.01 -11.70 1.64
CA ASN A 117 15.13 -12.72 2.19
C ASN A 117 15.87 -13.76 3.05
N ALA A 118 17.19 -13.74 3.07
CA ALA A 118 17.98 -14.64 3.90
C ALA A 118 17.97 -14.24 5.38
N THR A 119 17.62 -12.98 5.69
CA THR A 119 17.58 -12.48 7.06
C THR A 119 16.14 -12.28 7.55
N VAL A 120 15.93 -12.38 8.86
CA VAL A 120 14.62 -12.11 9.48
C VAL A 120 14.19 -10.67 9.20
N GLU A 121 15.11 -9.72 9.34
CA GLU A 121 14.87 -8.30 9.12
C GLU A 121 14.52 -8.01 7.67
N GLY A 122 15.23 -8.65 6.74
CA GLY A 122 14.97 -8.48 5.30
C GLY A 122 13.61 -9.03 4.90
N ARG A 123 13.25 -10.22 5.40
CA ARG A 123 11.94 -10.81 5.15
C ARG A 123 10.82 -9.91 5.68
N ALA A 124 10.98 -9.34 6.88
CA ALA A 124 10.00 -8.42 7.44
C ALA A 124 9.78 -7.20 6.55
N LYS A 125 10.85 -6.65 5.98
CA LYS A 125 10.76 -5.51 5.05
C LYS A 125 10.06 -5.87 3.76
N ASN A 126 10.19 -7.10 3.30
CA ASN A 126 9.56 -7.56 2.07
C ASN A 126 8.04 -7.79 2.23
N ARG A 127 7.58 -8.10 3.46
CA ARG A 127 6.15 -8.27 3.75
C ARG A 127 5.49 -6.90 3.91
N ARG A 128 4.94 -6.38 2.81
CA ARG A 128 4.37 -5.04 2.79
C ARG A 128 3.24 -4.91 1.78
N VAL A 129 2.40 -3.89 2.00
CA VAL A 129 1.45 -3.40 0.98
C VAL A 129 1.84 -1.96 0.70
N VAL A 130 1.95 -1.60 -0.57
CA VAL A 130 2.38 -0.26 -0.99
C VAL A 130 1.23 0.45 -1.67
N ILE A 131 0.96 1.69 -1.24
CA ILE A 131 0.02 2.59 -1.90
C ILE A 131 0.84 3.53 -2.77
N ILE A 132 0.49 3.64 -4.05
CA ILE A 132 1.22 4.44 -5.02
C ILE A 132 0.25 5.45 -5.63
N VAL A 133 0.64 6.72 -5.64
CA VAL A 133 -0.13 7.79 -6.26
C VAL A 133 0.77 8.64 -7.17
N GLN A 134 0.14 9.29 -8.14
CA GLN A 134 0.83 10.21 -9.05
C GLN A 134 0.11 11.55 -9.03
N ILE A 135 0.89 12.62 -9.18
CA ILE A 135 0.34 13.98 -9.33
C ILE A 135 0.23 14.24 -10.83
N ILE A 136 -0.99 14.51 -11.27
CA ILE A 136 -1.29 14.80 -12.68
C ILE A 136 -1.72 16.24 -12.84
#